data_ab84370057dc3e80206a55da49489a07
#
_entry.id   ab84370057dc3e80206a55da49489a07
#
_cell.length_a   1.000
_cell.length_b   1.000
_cell.length_c   1.000
_cell.angle_alpha   90.00
_cell.angle_beta   90.00
_cell.angle_gamma   90.00
#
_symmetry.space_group_name_H-M   'P 1'
#
loop_
_entity.id
_entity.type
_entity.pdbx_description
1 polymer ?
#
loop_
_entity_poly.entity_id
_entity_poly.type
_entity_poly.pdbx_seq_one_letter_code
_entity_poly.pdbx_strand_id
1 'polypeptide(L)'
;MNKNYRVEIANKTLEIIKNGFYEVNGKKVNIEKELRSSIENTITIAPEDWEPILRIPIDNMHNTEISIKNCSTIEAIFQEKEGKIGVLNFASAKNPGGGFLGGASAQEESLARSSSLYESQIKDKKMYDFNRSQSSFLYSDYMIYSPDVLFWNDDNGNYFERPLIADVITSPAPNKGAMLQHNRKDEIENIDGVFKRRMDEVLAIAAKNKIEILILVAWGCG
;
A
#
# COMPACT_ATOMS: atom_id res chain seq x y z
N MET A 1 4.65 -19.24 -6.09
CA MET A 1 4.50 -19.80 -4.71
C MET A 1 3.17 -20.52 -4.52
N ASN A 2 3.13 -21.66 -3.78
CA ASN A 2 1.89 -22.29 -3.37
C ASN A 2 1.31 -21.62 -2.10
N LYS A 3 0.04 -21.91 -1.77
CA LYS A 3 -0.67 -21.27 -0.65
C LYS A 3 0.01 -21.51 0.71
N ASN A 4 0.45 -22.72 1.01
CA ASN A 4 1.05 -23.07 2.30
C ASN A 4 2.38 -22.31 2.50
N TYR A 5 3.17 -22.20 1.47
CA TYR A 5 4.44 -21.43 1.51
C TYR A 5 4.18 -19.93 1.73
N ARG A 6 3.11 -19.36 1.11
CA ARG A 6 2.73 -17.97 1.38
C ARG A 6 2.33 -17.75 2.83
N VAL A 7 1.62 -18.70 3.46
CA VAL A 7 1.30 -18.65 4.90
C VAL A 7 2.56 -18.72 5.75
N GLU A 8 3.52 -19.56 5.39
CA GLU A 8 4.80 -19.66 6.09
C GLU A 8 5.55 -18.31 6.05
N ILE A 9 5.66 -17.68 4.88
CA ILE A 9 6.31 -16.37 4.75
C ILE A 9 5.54 -15.31 5.56
N ALA A 10 4.20 -15.32 5.54
CA ALA A 10 3.40 -14.38 6.33
C ALA A 10 3.70 -14.51 7.84
N ASN A 11 3.83 -15.73 8.36
CA ASN A 11 4.20 -15.95 9.76
C ASN A 11 5.63 -15.46 10.05
N LYS A 12 6.59 -15.74 9.16
CA LYS A 12 7.97 -15.21 9.28
C LYS A 12 7.99 -13.69 9.26
N THR A 13 7.16 -13.06 8.45
CA THR A 13 6.99 -11.61 8.43
C THR A 13 6.55 -11.07 9.78
N LEU A 14 5.56 -11.68 10.43
CA LEU A 14 5.13 -11.29 11.77
C LEU A 14 6.24 -11.49 12.83
N GLU A 15 7.04 -12.55 12.70
CA GLU A 15 8.20 -12.79 13.57
C GLU A 15 9.29 -11.72 13.37
N ILE A 16 9.60 -11.33 12.13
CA ILE A 16 10.55 -10.26 11.81
C ILE A 16 10.10 -8.93 12.42
N ILE A 17 8.83 -8.58 12.24
CA ILE A 17 8.25 -7.37 12.83
C ILE A 17 8.37 -7.39 14.36
N LYS A 18 8.02 -8.50 14.99
CA LYS A 18 8.09 -8.66 16.45
C LYS A 18 9.52 -8.57 16.98
N ASN A 19 10.47 -9.18 16.28
CA ASN A 19 11.86 -9.29 16.72
C ASN A 19 12.73 -8.09 16.32
N GLY A 20 12.30 -7.28 15.33
CA GLY A 20 13.03 -6.15 14.81
C GLY A 20 14.28 -6.51 13.99
N PHE A 21 14.36 -7.74 13.48
CA PHE A 21 15.47 -8.18 12.63
C PHE A 21 15.09 -9.38 11.77
N TYR A 22 15.87 -9.62 10.72
CA TYR A 22 15.87 -10.87 9.94
C TYR A 22 17.32 -11.34 9.70
N GLU A 23 17.47 -12.58 9.24
CA GLU A 23 18.75 -13.15 8.91
C GLU A 23 18.85 -13.49 7.42
N VAL A 24 19.96 -13.12 6.80
CA VAL A 24 20.27 -13.45 5.41
C VAL A 24 21.77 -13.78 5.29
N ASN A 25 22.10 -14.87 4.61
CA ASN A 25 23.48 -15.33 4.41
C ASN A 25 24.29 -15.45 5.74
N GLY A 26 23.62 -15.88 6.83
CA GLY A 26 24.23 -16.00 8.16
C GLY A 26 24.50 -14.68 8.88
N LYS A 27 24.00 -13.57 8.34
CA LYS A 27 24.12 -12.22 8.92
C LYS A 27 22.77 -11.73 9.44
N LYS A 28 22.79 -11.18 10.65
CA LYS A 28 21.64 -10.51 11.24
C LYS A 28 21.53 -9.09 10.69
N VAL A 29 20.38 -8.77 10.12
CA VAL A 29 20.00 -7.42 9.66
C VAL A 29 19.02 -6.83 10.66
N ASN A 30 19.48 -5.88 11.46
CA ASN A 30 18.64 -5.19 12.44
C ASN A 30 17.86 -4.07 11.73
N ILE A 31 16.54 -4.02 11.94
CA ILE A 31 15.61 -3.05 11.36
C ILE A 31 14.71 -2.39 12.41
N GLU A 32 14.95 -2.64 13.70
CA GLU A 32 14.05 -2.23 14.79
C GLU A 32 13.78 -0.73 14.81
N LYS A 33 14.84 0.09 14.64
CA LYS A 33 14.74 1.55 14.69
C LYS A 33 13.93 2.09 13.50
N GLU A 34 14.27 1.65 12.30
CA GLU A 34 13.62 2.06 11.06
C GLU A 34 12.16 1.57 11.02
N LEU A 35 11.92 0.33 11.44
CA LEU A 35 10.58 -0.25 11.57
C LEU A 35 9.70 0.59 12.50
N ARG A 36 10.19 0.91 13.69
CA ARG A 36 9.47 1.73 14.67
C ARG A 36 9.17 3.12 14.09
N SER A 37 10.16 3.76 13.48
CA SER A 37 10.00 5.09 12.86
C SER A 37 8.92 5.07 11.78
N SER A 38 8.94 4.10 10.86
CA SER A 38 7.94 3.96 9.81
C SER A 38 6.52 3.81 10.38
N ILE A 39 6.35 2.94 11.37
CA ILE A 39 5.05 2.73 12.00
C ILE A 39 4.58 3.99 12.74
N GLU A 40 5.44 4.63 13.53
CA GLU A 40 5.09 5.84 14.31
C GLU A 40 4.69 7.01 13.41
N ASN A 41 5.31 7.16 12.24
CA ASN A 41 5.01 8.22 11.28
C ASN A 41 3.89 7.88 10.29
N THR A 42 3.34 6.67 10.33
CA THR A 42 2.16 6.32 9.54
C THR A 42 0.95 7.14 9.99
N ILE A 43 0.22 7.71 9.06
CA ILE A 43 -0.97 8.53 9.29
C ILE A 43 -2.17 8.01 8.51
N THR A 44 -3.35 8.10 9.12
CA THR A 44 -4.63 7.92 8.43
C THR A 44 -5.16 9.30 8.05
N ILE A 45 -5.46 9.49 6.76
CA ILE A 45 -6.03 10.71 6.21
C ILE A 45 -7.53 10.48 6.09
N ALA A 46 -8.32 11.30 6.77
CA ALA A 46 -9.78 11.23 6.75
C ALA A 46 -10.36 12.09 5.62
N PRO A 47 -11.62 11.84 5.20
CA PRO A 47 -12.26 12.64 4.15
C PRO A 47 -12.25 14.16 4.41
N GLU A 48 -12.34 14.57 5.66
CA GLU A 48 -12.28 15.98 6.09
C GLU A 48 -10.88 16.62 5.97
N ASP A 49 -9.84 15.81 5.85
CA ASP A 49 -8.45 16.28 5.78
C ASP A 49 -8.00 16.62 4.35
N TRP A 50 -8.81 16.31 3.33
CA TRP A 50 -8.39 16.44 1.92
C TRP A 50 -8.29 17.87 1.43
N GLU A 51 -9.18 18.77 1.86
CA GLU A 51 -9.20 20.13 1.34
C GLU A 51 -7.85 20.86 1.47
N PRO A 52 -7.18 20.88 2.63
CA PRO A 52 -5.85 21.49 2.76
C PRO A 52 -4.76 20.74 1.98
N ILE A 53 -4.87 19.41 1.81
CA ILE A 53 -3.88 18.61 1.09
C ILE A 53 -3.98 18.88 -0.41
N LEU A 54 -5.18 18.93 -0.98
CA LEU A 54 -5.41 19.20 -2.40
C LEU A 54 -5.08 20.63 -2.82
N ARG A 55 -5.00 21.57 -1.86
CA ARG A 55 -4.61 22.97 -2.13
C ARG A 55 -3.11 23.23 -2.07
N ILE A 56 -2.28 22.23 -1.79
CA ILE A 56 -0.82 22.41 -1.78
C ILE A 56 -0.38 22.86 -3.16
N PRO A 57 0.38 23.98 -3.28
CA PRO A 57 0.88 24.40 -4.56
C PRO A 57 1.80 23.34 -5.15
N ILE A 58 1.48 22.90 -6.37
CA ILE A 58 2.35 22.01 -7.13
C ILE A 58 3.27 22.86 -7.97
N ASP A 59 4.58 22.65 -7.81
CA ASP A 59 5.56 23.26 -8.70
C ASP A 59 5.46 22.58 -10.08
N ASN A 60 5.01 23.35 -11.08
CA ASN A 60 4.83 22.86 -12.44
C ASN A 60 6.14 22.77 -13.25
N MET A 61 7.29 22.90 -12.60
CA MET A 61 8.62 22.90 -13.25
C MET A 61 9.17 21.50 -13.54
N HIS A 62 8.44 20.45 -13.22
CA HIS A 62 8.89 19.06 -13.43
C HIS A 62 8.31 18.47 -14.70
N ASN A 63 9.16 17.87 -15.54
CA ASN A 63 8.74 16.97 -16.62
C ASN A 63 8.52 15.58 -16.03
N THR A 64 7.27 15.13 -15.99
CA THR A 64 6.95 13.78 -15.54
C THR A 64 7.15 12.79 -16.68
N GLU A 65 8.02 11.81 -16.47
CA GLU A 65 8.17 10.67 -17.37
C GLU A 65 7.26 9.51 -16.93
N ILE A 66 6.58 8.91 -17.89
CA ILE A 66 5.72 7.75 -17.65
C ILE A 66 6.32 6.55 -18.37
N SER A 67 6.60 5.48 -17.62
CA SER A 67 7.07 4.21 -18.17
C SER A 67 6.15 3.06 -17.76
N ILE A 68 6.03 2.05 -18.61
CA ILE A 68 5.26 0.83 -18.35
C ILE A 68 6.23 -0.35 -18.31
N LYS A 69 6.22 -1.08 -17.17
CA LYS A 69 7.09 -2.23 -16.95
C LYS A 69 6.23 -3.46 -16.64
N ASN A 70 6.58 -4.62 -17.21
CA ASN A 70 5.95 -5.90 -16.88
C ASN A 70 6.72 -6.57 -15.72
N CYS A 71 6.47 -6.08 -14.50
CA CYS A 71 7.10 -6.59 -13.30
C CYS A 71 6.15 -6.47 -12.09
N SER A 72 6.48 -7.11 -10.98
CA SER A 72 5.78 -6.90 -9.73
C SER A 72 6.10 -5.54 -9.11
N THR A 73 5.30 -5.13 -8.12
CA THR A 73 5.56 -3.89 -7.37
C THR A 73 6.90 -3.95 -6.63
N ILE A 74 7.24 -5.08 -6.02
CA ILE A 74 8.50 -5.26 -5.29
C ILE A 74 9.69 -5.24 -6.26
N GLU A 75 9.55 -5.87 -7.43
CA GLU A 75 10.56 -5.79 -8.49
C GLU A 75 10.73 -4.37 -9.01
N ALA A 76 9.64 -3.60 -9.14
CA ALA A 76 9.73 -2.20 -9.53
C ALA A 76 10.51 -1.38 -8.50
N ILE A 77 10.22 -1.53 -7.19
CA ILE A 77 10.98 -0.87 -6.12
C ILE A 77 12.47 -1.27 -6.19
N PHE A 78 12.76 -2.55 -6.39
CA PHE A 78 14.14 -3.07 -6.47
C PHE A 78 14.93 -2.49 -7.66
N GLN A 79 14.27 -2.19 -8.77
CA GLN A 79 14.90 -1.64 -9.97
C GLN A 79 15.28 -0.17 -9.82
N GLU A 80 14.57 0.58 -9.00
CA GLU A 80 14.86 2.00 -8.78
C GLU A 80 16.06 2.14 -7.82
N LYS A 81 17.02 2.99 -8.22
CA LYS A 81 18.29 3.14 -7.49
C LYS A 81 18.41 4.47 -6.76
N GLU A 82 17.68 5.47 -7.20
CA GLU A 82 17.76 6.83 -6.72
C GLU A 82 16.35 7.42 -6.61
N GLY A 83 16.19 8.42 -5.77
CA GLY A 83 14.93 9.11 -5.58
C GLY A 83 14.03 8.50 -4.49
N LYS A 84 13.08 9.30 -4.03
CA LYS A 84 12.08 8.87 -3.06
C LYS A 84 10.96 8.10 -3.76
N ILE A 85 10.84 6.82 -3.43
CA ILE A 85 9.87 5.90 -4.04
C ILE A 85 8.56 5.92 -3.25
N GLY A 86 7.44 6.07 -3.94
CA GLY A 86 6.10 5.84 -3.42
C GLY A 86 5.39 4.74 -4.19
N VAL A 87 4.55 3.99 -3.50
CA VAL A 87 3.80 2.86 -4.04
C VAL A 87 2.33 3.00 -3.70
N LEU A 88 1.45 2.81 -4.69
CA LEU A 88 0.03 2.66 -4.42
C LEU A 88 -0.28 1.20 -4.06
N ASN A 89 -0.75 0.98 -2.85
CA ASN A 89 -1.28 -0.30 -2.38
C ASN A 89 -2.78 -0.39 -2.72
N PHE A 90 -3.17 -1.41 -3.49
CA PHE A 90 -4.56 -1.72 -3.85
C PHE A 90 -5.26 -2.43 -2.72
N ALA A 91 -5.62 -1.64 -1.74
CA ALA A 91 -6.03 -2.14 -0.45
C ALA A 91 -7.41 -2.81 -0.46
N SER A 92 -7.53 -3.85 0.34
CA SER A 92 -8.82 -4.23 0.87
C SER A 92 -9.39 -3.06 1.68
N ALA A 93 -10.64 -2.69 1.40
CA ALA A 93 -11.30 -1.62 2.16
C ALA A 93 -11.59 -2.01 3.62
N LYS A 94 -11.67 -3.31 3.91
CA LYS A 94 -12.18 -3.85 5.19
C LYS A 94 -11.15 -4.63 6.00
N ASN A 95 -10.07 -5.13 5.38
CA ASN A 95 -9.11 -6.01 6.04
C ASN A 95 -7.67 -5.52 5.81
N PRO A 96 -6.94 -5.09 6.86
CA PRO A 96 -5.54 -4.75 6.73
C PRO A 96 -4.73 -5.92 6.15
N GLY A 97 -3.88 -5.64 5.15
CA GLY A 97 -3.09 -6.66 4.47
C GLY A 97 -3.90 -7.68 3.67
N GLY A 98 -5.20 -7.40 3.43
CA GLY A 98 -6.08 -8.31 2.72
C GLY A 98 -6.18 -9.68 3.40
N GLY A 99 -5.96 -10.74 2.63
CA GLY A 99 -5.96 -12.12 3.10
C GLY A 99 -4.56 -12.74 3.24
N PHE A 100 -3.48 -11.94 3.45
CA PHE A 100 -2.11 -12.45 3.39
C PHE A 100 -1.80 -13.52 4.43
N LEU A 101 -2.36 -13.44 5.64
CA LEU A 101 -2.22 -14.46 6.68
C LEU A 101 -2.83 -15.80 6.28
N GLY A 102 -3.88 -15.79 5.47
CA GLY A 102 -4.50 -16.98 4.89
C GLY A 102 -3.85 -17.46 3.58
N GLY A 103 -2.76 -16.82 3.14
CA GLY A 103 -2.04 -17.17 1.94
C GLY A 103 -2.72 -16.74 0.63
N ALA A 104 -3.57 -15.72 0.66
CA ALA A 104 -4.08 -15.06 -0.53
C ALA A 104 -2.95 -14.41 -1.35
N SER A 105 -3.18 -14.09 -2.62
CA SER A 105 -2.13 -13.78 -3.59
C SER A 105 -2.56 -12.67 -4.55
N ALA A 106 -2.80 -11.47 -4.03
CA ALA A 106 -2.92 -10.26 -4.83
C ALA A 106 -1.81 -9.27 -4.44
N GLN A 107 -1.83 -8.07 -4.99
CA GLN A 107 -0.77 -7.08 -4.79
C GLN A 107 -0.62 -6.70 -3.31
N GLU A 108 -1.71 -6.36 -2.61
CA GLU A 108 -1.66 -6.03 -1.19
C GLU A 108 -1.07 -7.16 -0.35
N GLU A 109 -1.50 -8.41 -0.61
CA GLU A 109 -1.00 -9.56 0.13
C GLU A 109 0.49 -9.83 -0.13
N SER A 110 0.98 -9.54 -1.34
CA SER A 110 2.41 -9.63 -1.64
C SER A 110 3.19 -8.58 -0.87
N LEU A 111 2.74 -7.32 -0.88
CA LEU A 111 3.37 -6.24 -0.12
C LEU A 111 3.36 -6.54 1.39
N ALA A 112 2.22 -6.96 1.94
CA ALA A 112 2.08 -7.27 3.36
C ALA A 112 2.96 -8.43 3.82
N ARG A 113 3.17 -9.45 2.95
CA ARG A 113 4.05 -10.59 3.24
C ARG A 113 5.53 -10.24 3.21
N SER A 114 5.89 -9.21 2.49
CA SER A 114 7.30 -8.90 2.20
C SER A 114 7.82 -7.68 2.95
N SER A 115 6.99 -7.06 3.80
CA SER A 115 7.31 -5.77 4.39
C SER A 115 6.68 -5.52 5.76
N SER A 116 6.99 -4.35 6.32
CA SER A 116 6.38 -3.82 7.54
C SER A 116 4.97 -3.24 7.33
N LEU A 117 4.43 -3.25 6.13
CA LEU A 117 3.17 -2.56 5.77
C LEU A 117 1.99 -2.95 6.65
N TYR A 118 1.84 -4.24 6.96
CA TYR A 118 0.73 -4.72 7.79
C TYR A 118 0.68 -4.04 9.15
N GLU A 119 1.81 -3.88 9.82
CA GLU A 119 1.89 -3.23 11.14
C GLU A 119 1.54 -1.75 11.04
N SER A 120 1.96 -1.07 9.98
CA SER A 120 1.56 0.30 9.69
C SER A 120 0.04 0.43 9.49
N GLN A 121 -0.58 -0.52 8.78
CA GLN A 121 -2.03 -0.51 8.52
C GLN A 121 -2.88 -0.78 9.76
N ILE A 122 -2.39 -1.58 10.71
CA ILE A 122 -3.14 -1.88 11.95
C ILE A 122 -2.92 -0.88 13.07
N LYS A 123 -1.97 0.05 12.92
CA LYS A 123 -1.73 1.15 13.87
C LYS A 123 -2.98 1.98 14.13
N ASP A 124 -3.72 2.32 13.07
CA ASP A 124 -4.99 3.04 13.14
C ASP A 124 -6.03 2.37 12.23
N LYS A 125 -7.05 1.79 12.83
CA LYS A 125 -8.08 1.02 12.10
C LYS A 125 -9.24 1.87 11.57
N LYS A 126 -9.21 3.20 11.71
CA LYS A 126 -10.32 4.09 11.33
C LYS A 126 -10.84 3.85 9.92
N MET A 127 -9.96 3.76 8.92
CA MET A 127 -10.36 3.46 7.53
C MET A 127 -11.13 2.15 7.42
N TYR A 128 -10.61 1.09 8.02
CA TYR A 128 -11.20 -0.24 7.94
C TYR A 128 -12.52 -0.33 8.71
N ASP A 129 -12.58 0.25 9.91
CA ASP A 129 -13.78 0.24 10.75
C ASP A 129 -14.90 1.08 10.12
N PHE A 130 -14.57 2.25 9.56
CA PHE A 130 -15.51 3.06 8.81
C PHE A 130 -16.07 2.29 7.60
N ASN A 131 -15.21 1.69 6.77
CA ASN A 131 -15.64 0.95 5.59
C ASN A 131 -16.41 -0.34 5.93
N ARG A 132 -16.20 -0.93 7.11
CA ARG A 132 -17.02 -2.05 7.59
C ARG A 132 -18.43 -1.60 8.00
N SER A 133 -18.54 -0.40 8.58
CA SER A 133 -19.83 0.16 9.01
C SER A 133 -20.70 0.62 7.85
N GLN A 134 -20.14 0.79 6.64
CA GLN A 134 -20.85 1.24 5.45
C GLN A 134 -21.35 0.07 4.60
N SER A 135 -22.54 0.27 4.00
CA SER A 135 -23.08 -0.67 3.02
C SER A 135 -22.66 -0.36 1.58
N SER A 136 -21.98 0.77 1.34
CA SER A 136 -21.54 1.20 0.03
C SER A 136 -20.33 0.41 -0.44
N PHE A 137 -20.35 0.02 -1.71
CA PHE A 137 -19.20 -0.59 -2.39
C PHE A 137 -18.30 0.44 -3.08
N LEU A 138 -18.66 1.71 -3.03
CA LEU A 138 -17.75 2.82 -3.40
C LEU A 138 -16.66 3.00 -2.35
N TYR A 139 -16.93 2.59 -1.09
CA TYR A 139 -16.08 2.82 0.07
C TYR A 139 -15.83 4.30 0.36
N SER A 140 -15.02 4.60 1.35
CA SER A 140 -14.69 5.97 1.74
C SER A 140 -13.42 6.47 1.06
N ASP A 141 -13.22 7.78 1.10
CA ASP A 141 -11.99 8.44 0.70
C ASP A 141 -10.94 8.49 1.84
N TYR A 142 -11.07 7.63 2.84
CA TYR A 142 -9.98 7.38 3.78
C TYR A 142 -8.79 6.75 3.08
N MET A 143 -7.59 7.23 3.37
CA MET A 143 -6.33 6.62 2.94
C MET A 143 -5.36 6.51 4.11
N ILE A 144 -4.39 5.58 4.00
CA ILE A 144 -3.29 5.49 4.95
C ILE A 144 -2.00 5.80 4.19
N TYR A 145 -1.23 6.74 4.69
CA TYR A 145 0.12 7.01 4.22
C TYR A 145 1.12 6.44 5.22
N SER A 146 1.93 5.50 4.76
CA SER A 146 2.97 4.83 5.54
C SER A 146 4.34 5.19 4.95
N PRO A 147 5.10 6.11 5.57
CA PRO A 147 6.43 6.47 5.10
C PRO A 147 7.45 5.36 5.43
N ASP A 148 8.48 5.27 4.61
CA ASP A 148 9.66 4.43 4.84
C ASP A 148 9.34 2.97 5.18
N VAL A 149 8.36 2.37 4.50
CA VAL A 149 8.03 0.95 4.67
C VAL A 149 9.20 0.09 4.22
N LEU A 150 9.60 -0.85 5.09
CA LEU A 150 10.74 -1.73 4.88
C LEU A 150 10.31 -3.02 4.17
N PHE A 151 10.88 -3.31 3.02
CA PHE A 151 10.68 -4.54 2.26
C PHE A 151 11.93 -5.41 2.38
N TRP A 152 11.84 -6.58 2.99
CA TRP A 152 12.98 -7.45 3.29
C TRP A 152 13.09 -8.68 2.39
N ASN A 153 12.08 -9.03 1.61
CA ASN A 153 12.16 -10.14 0.65
C ASN A 153 11.43 -9.84 -0.66
N ASP A 154 11.80 -10.58 -1.70
CA ASP A 154 11.14 -10.58 -3.00
C ASP A 154 9.81 -11.36 -2.97
N ASP A 155 9.10 -11.39 -4.11
CA ASP A 155 7.84 -12.14 -4.27
C ASP A 155 7.98 -13.67 -4.11
N ASN A 156 9.20 -14.20 -4.15
CA ASN A 156 9.50 -15.62 -3.93
C ASN A 156 9.89 -15.93 -2.48
N GLY A 157 10.05 -14.91 -1.63
CA GLY A 157 10.46 -15.05 -0.25
C GLY A 157 11.98 -15.06 -0.04
N ASN A 158 12.78 -14.69 -1.05
CA ASN A 158 14.22 -14.55 -0.91
C ASN A 158 14.54 -13.22 -0.23
N TYR A 159 15.28 -13.27 0.86
CA TYR A 159 15.65 -12.08 1.63
C TYR A 159 16.69 -11.22 0.91
N PHE A 160 16.51 -9.92 0.99
CA PHE A 160 17.51 -8.93 0.58
C PHE A 160 18.58 -8.77 1.66
N GLU A 161 19.82 -8.50 1.26
CA GLU A 161 20.92 -8.21 2.21
C GLU A 161 20.71 -6.91 2.99
N ARG A 162 19.91 -5.99 2.41
CA ARG A 162 19.41 -4.77 3.05
C ARG A 162 17.96 -4.58 2.62
N PRO A 163 17.07 -4.13 3.50
CA PRO A 163 15.69 -3.88 3.11
C PRO A 163 15.62 -2.78 2.04
N LEU A 164 14.70 -2.93 1.08
CA LEU A 164 14.30 -1.83 0.23
C LEU A 164 13.37 -0.92 1.03
N ILE A 165 13.34 0.36 0.68
CA ILE A 165 12.52 1.35 1.37
C ILE A 165 11.62 2.04 0.36
N ALA A 166 10.32 2.12 0.66
CA ALA A 166 9.38 2.91 -0.11
C ALA A 166 8.24 3.42 0.78
N ASP A 167 7.73 4.60 0.46
CA ASP A 167 6.48 5.07 1.04
C ASP A 167 5.31 4.29 0.44
N VAL A 168 4.29 3.97 1.24
CA VAL A 168 3.12 3.25 0.74
C VAL A 168 1.86 4.08 0.99
N ILE A 169 1.12 4.32 -0.09
CA ILE A 169 -0.20 4.94 -0.07
C ILE A 169 -1.23 3.81 -0.16
N THR A 170 -1.94 3.55 0.93
CA THR A 170 -2.97 2.52 1.00
C THR A 170 -4.32 3.15 0.68
N SER A 171 -4.92 2.77 -0.45
CA SER A 171 -6.20 3.29 -0.91
C SER A 171 -7.05 2.18 -1.53
N PRO A 172 -8.27 1.94 -1.00
CA PRO A 172 -9.16 0.95 -1.57
C PRO A 172 -9.82 1.46 -2.85
N ALA A 173 -9.90 0.61 -3.86
CA ALA A 173 -10.69 0.89 -5.07
C ALA A 173 -12.18 0.62 -4.84
N PRO A 174 -13.09 1.32 -5.52
CA PRO A 174 -14.49 0.93 -5.60
C PRO A 174 -14.65 -0.51 -6.11
N ASN A 175 -15.57 -1.27 -5.51
CA ASN A 175 -15.79 -2.67 -5.89
C ASN A 175 -16.93 -2.80 -6.89
N LYS A 176 -16.62 -2.58 -8.18
CA LYS A 176 -17.61 -2.67 -9.27
C LYS A 176 -18.26 -4.05 -9.37
N GLY A 177 -17.48 -5.12 -9.12
CA GLY A 177 -18.01 -6.49 -9.15
C GLY A 177 -19.14 -6.70 -8.12
N ALA A 178 -18.92 -6.23 -6.89
CA ALA A 178 -19.95 -6.30 -5.85
C ALA A 178 -21.15 -5.39 -6.18
N MET A 179 -20.94 -4.21 -6.73
CA MET A 179 -22.02 -3.32 -7.17
C MET A 179 -22.93 -3.99 -8.21
N LEU A 180 -22.33 -4.65 -9.19
CA LEU A 180 -23.09 -5.41 -10.21
C LEU A 180 -23.86 -6.57 -9.58
N GLN A 181 -23.20 -7.35 -8.72
CA GLN A 181 -23.82 -8.49 -8.03
C GLN A 181 -25.01 -8.08 -7.15
N HIS A 182 -24.93 -6.92 -6.51
CA HIS A 182 -25.97 -6.39 -5.61
C HIS A 182 -26.89 -5.35 -6.28
N ASN A 183 -26.82 -5.20 -7.60
CA ASN A 183 -27.64 -4.27 -8.40
C ASN A 183 -27.61 -2.82 -7.91
N ARG A 184 -26.44 -2.31 -7.55
CA ARG A 184 -26.19 -0.95 -7.04
C ARG A 184 -26.00 0.04 -8.20
N LYS A 185 -27.05 0.34 -8.96
CA LYS A 185 -26.99 1.19 -10.17
C LYS A 185 -26.45 2.59 -9.88
N ASP A 186 -26.95 3.24 -8.84
CA ASP A 186 -26.54 4.59 -8.47
C ASP A 186 -25.04 4.67 -8.11
N GLU A 187 -24.49 3.60 -7.47
CA GLU A 187 -23.07 3.53 -7.17
C GLU A 187 -22.23 3.32 -8.44
N ILE A 188 -22.73 2.52 -9.40
CA ILE A 188 -22.05 2.28 -10.68
C ILE A 188 -21.96 3.58 -11.49
N GLU A 189 -23.01 4.41 -11.51
CA GLU A 189 -23.01 5.70 -12.19
C GLU A 189 -21.99 6.69 -11.61
N ASN A 190 -21.71 6.58 -10.32
CA ASN A 190 -20.77 7.45 -9.61
C ASN A 190 -19.31 6.94 -9.59
N ILE A 191 -19.03 5.73 -10.09
CA ILE A 191 -17.73 5.07 -9.94
C ILE A 191 -16.57 5.87 -10.56
N ASP A 192 -16.78 6.44 -11.74
CA ASP A 192 -15.76 7.19 -12.47
C ASP A 192 -15.37 8.48 -11.72
N GLY A 193 -16.36 9.16 -11.13
CA GLY A 193 -16.11 10.34 -10.30
C GLY A 193 -15.32 10.02 -9.05
N VAL A 194 -15.60 8.87 -8.42
CA VAL A 194 -14.86 8.41 -7.23
C VAL A 194 -13.41 8.04 -7.60
N PHE A 195 -13.21 7.31 -8.70
CA PHE A 195 -11.85 6.99 -9.16
C PHE A 195 -11.02 8.24 -9.44
N LYS A 196 -11.61 9.21 -10.14
CA LYS A 196 -10.93 10.46 -10.50
C LYS A 196 -10.49 11.22 -9.25
N ARG A 197 -11.42 11.42 -8.32
CA ARG A 197 -11.14 12.11 -7.05
C ARG A 197 -10.03 11.40 -6.26
N ARG A 198 -10.11 10.07 -6.08
CA ARG A 198 -9.07 9.33 -5.34
C ARG A 198 -7.72 9.33 -6.05
N MET A 199 -7.69 9.38 -7.38
CA MET A 199 -6.44 9.56 -8.10
C MET A 199 -5.80 10.91 -7.78
N ASP A 200 -6.59 12.00 -7.78
CA ASP A 200 -6.12 13.33 -7.39
C ASP A 200 -5.59 13.31 -5.93
N GLU A 201 -6.27 12.62 -5.02
CA GLU A 201 -5.87 12.45 -3.63
C GLU A 201 -4.53 11.68 -3.49
N VAL A 202 -4.36 10.58 -4.24
CA VAL A 202 -3.09 9.81 -4.29
C VAL A 202 -1.93 10.67 -4.79
N LEU A 203 -2.16 11.43 -5.87
CA LEU A 203 -1.15 12.33 -6.43
C LEU A 203 -0.82 13.48 -5.46
N ALA A 204 -1.82 14.02 -4.75
CA ALA A 204 -1.61 15.06 -3.74
C ALA A 204 -0.78 14.55 -2.54
N ILE A 205 -1.01 13.30 -2.07
CA ILE A 205 -0.15 12.66 -1.05
C ILE A 205 1.28 12.55 -1.58
N ALA A 206 1.45 12.08 -2.81
CA ALA A 206 2.77 11.91 -3.41
C ALA A 206 3.51 13.26 -3.49
N ALA A 207 2.85 14.31 -3.96
CA ALA A 207 3.42 15.65 -4.05
C ALA A 207 3.77 16.22 -2.67
N LYS A 208 2.84 16.13 -1.70
CA LYS A 208 3.05 16.59 -0.31
C LYS A 208 4.28 15.97 0.33
N ASN A 209 4.51 14.69 0.07
CA ASN A 209 5.60 13.92 0.65
C ASN A 209 6.85 13.87 -0.22
N LYS A 210 6.89 14.65 -1.32
CA LYS A 210 8.04 14.76 -2.24
C LYS A 210 8.46 13.41 -2.80
N ILE A 211 7.49 12.56 -3.15
CA ILE A 211 7.73 11.30 -3.84
C ILE A 211 8.19 11.65 -5.27
N GLU A 212 9.34 11.14 -5.66
CA GLU A 212 9.95 11.41 -6.97
C GLU A 212 9.59 10.32 -7.97
N ILE A 213 9.41 9.09 -7.50
CA ILE A 213 9.03 7.93 -8.32
C ILE A 213 7.77 7.33 -7.73
N LEU A 214 6.65 7.42 -8.44
CA LEU A 214 5.39 6.84 -8.02
C LEU A 214 5.07 5.57 -8.81
N ILE A 215 5.09 4.42 -8.12
CA ILE A 215 4.76 3.12 -8.70
C ILE A 215 3.26 2.89 -8.60
N LEU A 216 2.60 2.88 -9.75
CA LEU A 216 1.18 2.61 -9.91
C LEU A 216 0.99 1.28 -10.65
N VAL A 217 -0.11 0.59 -10.36
CA VAL A 217 -0.52 -0.62 -11.07
C VAL A 217 -1.99 -0.45 -11.50
N ALA A 218 -2.59 -1.37 -12.24
CA ALA A 218 -3.98 -1.29 -12.70
C ALA A 218 -4.97 -1.35 -11.52
N TRP A 219 -5.29 -0.20 -10.95
CA TRP A 219 -6.11 -0.04 -9.76
C TRP A 219 -7.58 -0.41 -10.03
N GLY A 220 -8.14 -1.28 -9.19
CA GLY A 220 -9.53 -1.74 -9.32
C GLY A 220 -9.73 -2.89 -10.30
N CYS A 221 -8.67 -3.54 -10.77
CA CYS A 221 -8.72 -4.68 -11.68
C CYS A 221 -8.62 -6.06 -10.99
N GLY A 222 -8.71 -6.11 -9.67
CA GLY A 222 -8.65 -7.33 -8.85
C GLY A 222 -10.01 -7.88 -8.46
#